data_e3057410c03d2fa904594442ea5d8c7e
#
_entry.id   e3057410c03d2fa904594442ea5d8c7e
#
_cell.length_a   1.000
_cell.length_b   1.000
_cell.length_c   1.000
_cell.angle_alpha   90.00
_cell.angle_beta   90.00
_cell.angle_gamma   90.00
#
_symmetry.space_group_name_H-M   'P 1'
#
loop_
_entity.id
_entity.type
_entity.pdbx_description
1 polymer ?
#
loop_
_entity_poly.entity_id
_entity_poly.type
_entity_poly.pdbx_seq_one_letter_code
_entity_poly.pdbx_strand_id
1 'polypeptide(L)'
;GTVTRHYREHQKGNETSTNSVASIYAWTRGLIFRGKLDNNQELIKFARALEEACVHSIDVDNVMTKDLALSIHGKNLKREHYVNTFEFLDHVKSVLVKKLQEQGLISHL
;
A
#
# COMPACT_ATOMS: atom_id res chain seq x y z
N GLY A 1 13.45 -0.84 3.58
CA GLY A 1 13.16 -2.03 4.29
C GLY A 1 12.81 -3.19 3.40
N THR A 2 12.45 -4.24 4.03
CA THR A 2 12.15 -5.48 3.35
C THR A 2 11.03 -5.34 2.32
N VAL A 3 9.99 -4.64 2.66
CA VAL A 3 8.85 -4.45 1.75
C VAL A 3 9.30 -3.71 0.50
N THR A 4 10.10 -2.67 0.65
CA THR A 4 10.59 -1.90 -0.48
C THR A 4 11.47 -2.75 -1.39
N ARG A 5 12.29 -3.60 -0.81
CA ARG A 5 13.16 -4.47 -1.58
C ARG A 5 12.37 -5.48 -2.38
N HIS A 6 11.39 -6.12 -1.76
CA HIS A 6 10.53 -7.08 -2.45
C HIS A 6 9.73 -6.42 -3.56
N TYR A 7 9.29 -5.21 -3.31
CA TYR A 7 8.57 -4.45 -4.30
C TYR A 7 9.44 -4.19 -5.54
N ARG A 8 10.69 -3.81 -5.36
CA ARG A 8 11.59 -3.55 -6.48
C ARG A 8 11.90 -4.81 -7.28
N GLU A 9 12.12 -5.92 -6.58
CA GLU A 9 12.36 -7.18 -7.22
C GLU A 9 11.17 -7.60 -8.05
N HIS A 10 10.01 -7.46 -7.48
CA HIS A 10 8.77 -7.79 -8.14
C HIS A 10 8.55 -6.93 -9.39
N GLN A 11 8.81 -5.66 -9.29
CA GLN A 11 8.66 -4.73 -10.38
C GLN A 11 9.59 -5.05 -11.54
N LYS A 12 10.81 -5.49 -11.24
CA LYS A 12 11.76 -5.88 -12.26
C LYS A 12 11.40 -7.20 -12.91
N GLY A 13 10.84 -8.09 -12.14
CA GLY A 13 10.61 -9.44 -12.54
C GLY A 13 9.58 -9.61 -13.62
N ASN A 14 8.48 -8.94 -13.52
CA ASN A 14 7.42 -9.09 -14.41
C ASN A 14 6.28 -8.33 -14.07
N GLU A 15 5.43 -8.11 -14.98
CA GLU A 15 4.17 -7.58 -14.70
C GLU A 15 3.34 -8.67 -14.17
N THR A 16 2.75 -8.49 -13.05
CA THR A 16 1.83 -9.44 -12.53
C THR A 16 0.51 -8.73 -12.30
N SER A 17 -0.54 -9.49 -12.33
CA SER A 17 -1.87 -8.96 -12.18
C SER A 17 -2.13 -8.37 -10.80
N THR A 18 -1.30 -8.70 -9.84
CA THR A 18 -1.56 -8.29 -8.47
C THR A 18 -0.62 -7.23 -7.95
N ASN A 19 0.00 -6.48 -8.82
CA ASN A 19 0.95 -5.47 -8.43
C ASN A 19 0.28 -4.22 -7.89
N SER A 20 -0.62 -4.40 -6.92
CA SER A 20 -1.38 -3.30 -6.31
C SER A 20 -0.51 -2.34 -5.54
N VAL A 21 0.47 -2.85 -4.84
CA VAL A 21 1.38 -2.03 -4.04
C VAL A 21 2.15 -1.08 -4.94
N ALA A 22 2.66 -1.60 -6.07
CA ALA A 22 3.39 -0.79 -7.02
C ALA A 22 2.52 0.33 -7.59
N SER A 23 1.28 0.01 -7.92
CA SER A 23 0.35 0.98 -8.44
C SER A 23 0.05 2.08 -7.42
N ILE A 24 -0.15 1.69 -6.18
CA ILE A 24 -0.41 2.65 -5.11
C ILE A 24 0.79 3.58 -4.94
N TYR A 25 2.00 3.05 -4.89
CA TYR A 25 3.18 3.90 -4.71
C TYR A 25 3.41 4.82 -5.89
N ALA A 26 3.19 4.35 -7.10
CA ALA A 26 3.33 5.20 -8.29
C ALA A 26 2.37 6.38 -8.21
N TRP A 27 1.13 6.09 -7.81
CA TRP A 27 0.11 7.12 -7.71
C TRP A 27 0.41 8.11 -6.58
N THR A 28 0.80 7.63 -5.40
CA THR A 28 1.08 8.51 -4.27
C THR A 28 2.30 9.40 -4.53
N ARG A 29 3.32 8.87 -5.22
CA ARG A 29 4.47 9.70 -5.58
C ARG A 29 4.06 10.83 -6.50
N GLY A 30 3.18 10.55 -7.46
CA GLY A 30 2.63 11.57 -8.33
C GLY A 30 1.84 12.62 -7.56
N LEU A 31 1.02 12.18 -6.59
CA LEU A 31 0.24 13.09 -5.76
C LEU A 31 1.13 13.99 -4.90
N ILE A 32 2.19 13.42 -4.32
CA ILE A 32 3.11 14.19 -3.49
C ILE A 32 3.82 15.25 -4.35
N PHE A 33 4.27 14.85 -5.53
CA PHE A 33 4.90 15.78 -6.45
C PHE A 33 3.95 16.94 -6.80
N ARG A 34 2.71 16.60 -7.14
CA ARG A 34 1.71 17.60 -7.49
C ARG A 34 1.38 18.49 -6.29
N GLY A 35 1.29 17.90 -5.11
CA GLY A 35 1.04 18.65 -3.89
C GLY A 35 2.12 19.67 -3.61
N LYS A 36 3.38 19.31 -3.87
CA LYS A 36 4.49 20.24 -3.70
C LYS A 36 4.43 21.38 -4.70
N LEU A 37 4.12 21.06 -5.96
CA LEU A 37 4.00 22.08 -7.00
C LEU A 37 2.90 23.07 -6.68
N ASP A 38 1.78 22.60 -6.17
CA ASP A 38 0.61 23.42 -5.90
C ASP A 38 0.59 23.97 -4.47
N ASN A 39 1.59 23.66 -3.68
CA ASN A 39 1.66 24.00 -2.27
C ASN A 39 0.41 23.54 -1.51
N ASN A 40 -0.02 22.31 -1.83
CA ASN A 40 -1.21 21.72 -1.25
C ASN A 40 -0.81 20.68 -0.20
N GLN A 41 -0.74 21.12 1.05
CA GLN A 41 -0.31 20.27 2.16
C GLN A 41 -1.28 19.13 2.45
N GLU A 42 -2.56 19.36 2.24
CA GLU A 42 -3.57 18.32 2.48
C GLU A 42 -3.40 17.16 1.53
N LEU A 43 -3.10 17.46 0.27
CA LEU A 43 -2.86 16.42 -0.73
C LEU A 43 -1.63 15.59 -0.37
N ILE A 44 -0.57 16.25 0.09
CA ILE A 44 0.65 15.56 0.51
C ILE A 44 0.36 14.66 1.70
N LYS A 45 -0.39 15.16 2.68
CA LYS A 45 -0.74 14.37 3.86
C LYS A 45 -1.57 13.15 3.49
N PHE A 46 -2.52 13.33 2.58
CA PHE A 46 -3.34 12.23 2.11
C PHE A 46 -2.49 11.15 1.45
N ALA A 47 -1.60 11.55 0.54
CA ALA A 47 -0.76 10.61 -0.18
C ALA A 47 0.17 9.85 0.77
N ARG A 48 0.73 10.54 1.76
CA ARG A 48 1.58 9.88 2.75
C ARG A 48 0.79 8.93 3.63
N ALA A 49 -0.45 9.31 4.00
CA ALA A 49 -1.31 8.42 4.78
C ALA A 49 -1.63 7.16 4.01
N LEU A 50 -1.84 7.26 2.70
CA LEU A 50 -2.11 6.11 1.86
C LEU A 50 -0.89 5.18 1.81
N GLU A 51 0.31 5.73 1.65
CA GLU A 51 1.53 4.92 1.68
C GLU A 51 1.69 4.21 3.02
N GLU A 52 1.46 4.92 4.11
CA GLU A 52 1.55 4.35 5.45
C GLU A 52 0.50 3.25 5.66
N ALA A 53 -0.71 3.46 5.14
CA ALA A 53 -1.77 2.46 5.24
C ALA A 53 -1.38 1.18 4.52
N CYS A 54 -0.74 1.32 3.36
CA CYS A 54 -0.28 0.18 2.58
C CYS A 54 0.79 -0.60 3.34
N VAL A 55 1.78 0.09 3.88
CA VAL A 55 2.86 -0.54 4.66
C VAL A 55 2.31 -1.18 5.92
N HIS A 56 1.42 -0.50 6.62
CA HIS A 56 0.81 -1.02 7.84
C HIS A 56 0.04 -2.32 7.56
N SER A 57 -0.72 -2.33 6.47
CA SER A 57 -1.49 -3.51 6.10
C SER A 57 -0.59 -4.72 5.90
N ILE A 58 0.56 -4.51 5.30
CA ILE A 58 1.50 -5.60 5.01
C ILE A 58 2.34 -5.97 6.24
N ASP A 59 2.98 -4.98 6.84
CA ASP A 59 3.95 -5.23 7.90
C ASP A 59 3.34 -5.53 9.27
N VAL A 60 2.24 -4.89 9.58
CA VAL A 60 1.62 -5.05 10.90
C VAL A 60 0.47 -6.03 10.86
N ASP A 61 -0.41 -5.86 9.88
CA ASP A 61 -1.60 -6.70 9.79
C ASP A 61 -1.39 -7.98 9.00
N ASN A 62 -0.25 -8.09 8.32
CA ASN A 62 0.09 -9.24 7.49
C ASN A 62 -0.96 -9.52 6.41
N VAL A 63 -1.54 -8.46 5.86
CA VAL A 63 -2.51 -8.56 4.78
C VAL A 63 -1.77 -8.20 3.50
N MET A 64 -1.71 -9.11 2.56
CA MET A 64 -0.97 -8.89 1.33
C MET A 64 -1.50 -9.77 0.20
N THR A 65 -1.13 -9.42 -1.03
CA THR A 65 -1.50 -10.21 -2.19
C THR A 65 -0.53 -11.39 -2.33
N LYS A 66 -0.93 -12.35 -3.16
CA LYS A 66 -0.18 -13.59 -3.33
C LYS A 66 1.26 -13.35 -3.77
N ASP A 67 1.46 -12.42 -4.69
CA ASP A 67 2.80 -12.17 -5.21
C ASP A 67 3.77 -11.74 -4.12
N LEU A 68 3.34 -10.84 -3.26
CA LEU A 68 4.18 -10.40 -2.16
C LEU A 68 4.36 -11.50 -1.13
N ALA A 69 3.31 -12.22 -0.82
CA ALA A 69 3.38 -13.34 0.13
C ALA A 69 4.33 -14.41 -0.38
N LEU A 70 4.31 -14.68 -1.70
CA LEU A 70 5.21 -15.65 -2.30
C LEU A 70 6.67 -15.22 -2.15
N SER A 71 6.94 -13.91 -2.31
CA SER A 71 8.29 -13.39 -2.13
C SER A 71 8.79 -13.57 -0.71
N ILE A 72 7.89 -13.46 0.26
CA ILE A 72 8.25 -13.55 1.67
C ILE A 72 8.35 -15.00 2.14
N HIS A 73 7.37 -15.81 1.79
CA HIS A 73 7.26 -17.18 2.31
C HIS A 73 7.88 -18.26 1.41
N GLY A 74 8.00 -17.99 0.13
CA GLY A 74 8.59 -18.93 -0.80
C GLY A 74 7.88 -20.27 -0.77
N LYS A 75 8.65 -21.33 -0.52
CA LYS A 75 8.12 -22.70 -0.51
C LYS A 75 7.11 -22.94 0.61
N ASN A 76 7.12 -22.11 1.62
CA ASN A 76 6.23 -22.26 2.76
C ASN A 76 4.91 -21.51 2.58
N LEU A 77 4.67 -20.99 1.41
CA LEU A 77 3.45 -20.25 1.13
C LEU A 77 2.21 -21.10 1.32
N LYS A 78 1.24 -20.57 2.04
CA LYS A 78 -0.04 -21.23 2.26
C LYS A 78 -1.14 -20.25 1.88
N ARG A 79 -2.33 -20.77 1.61
CA ARG A 79 -3.45 -19.90 1.22
C ARG A 79 -3.75 -18.83 2.26
N GLU A 80 -3.54 -19.13 3.53
CA GLU A 80 -3.80 -18.18 4.62
C GLU A 80 -2.83 -17.01 4.65
N HIS A 81 -1.75 -17.05 3.89
CA HIS A 81 -0.74 -16.00 3.86
C HIS A 81 -1.12 -14.83 2.96
N TYR A 82 -2.17 -14.95 2.17
CA TYR A 82 -2.50 -13.90 1.22
C TYR A 82 -4.01 -13.75 1.02
N VAL A 83 -4.38 -12.59 0.46
CA VAL A 83 -5.75 -12.28 0.12
C VAL A 83 -5.79 -11.90 -1.35
N ASN A 84 -6.98 -11.81 -1.92
CA ASN A 84 -7.08 -11.38 -3.30
C ASN A 84 -6.91 -9.84 -3.36
N THR A 85 -6.79 -9.32 -4.59
CA THR A 85 -6.54 -7.90 -4.78
C THR A 85 -7.63 -7.02 -4.18
N PHE A 86 -8.88 -7.41 -4.33
CA PHE A 86 -9.99 -6.61 -3.79
C PHE A 86 -9.98 -6.59 -2.27
N GLU A 87 -9.69 -7.73 -1.66
CA GLU A 87 -9.60 -7.82 -0.21
C GLU A 87 -8.45 -6.97 0.32
N PHE A 88 -7.33 -6.99 -0.39
CA PHE A 88 -6.17 -6.19 -0.01
C PHE A 88 -6.49 -4.70 -0.09
N LEU A 89 -7.07 -4.26 -1.20
CA LEU A 89 -7.40 -2.84 -1.37
C LEU A 89 -8.44 -2.38 -0.36
N ASP A 90 -9.40 -3.23 -0.06
CA ASP A 90 -10.42 -2.92 0.93
C ASP A 90 -9.81 -2.76 2.32
N HIS A 91 -8.87 -3.62 2.66
CA HIS A 91 -8.16 -3.54 3.93
C HIS A 91 -7.34 -2.24 4.02
N VAL A 92 -6.59 -1.93 2.96
CA VAL A 92 -5.80 -0.69 2.91
C VAL A 92 -6.71 0.52 3.07
N LYS A 93 -7.88 0.49 2.43
CA LYS A 93 -8.86 1.56 2.56
C LYS A 93 -9.29 1.75 4.01
N SER A 94 -9.56 0.65 4.71
CA SER A 94 -9.97 0.72 6.11
C SER A 94 -8.89 1.35 6.98
N VAL A 95 -7.64 0.97 6.77
CA VAL A 95 -6.51 1.54 7.51
C VAL A 95 -6.35 3.01 7.18
N LEU A 96 -6.48 3.36 5.90
CA LEU A 96 -6.35 4.74 5.45
C LEU A 96 -7.41 5.64 6.09
N VAL A 97 -8.66 5.21 6.09
CA VAL A 97 -9.74 5.98 6.68
C VAL A 97 -9.45 6.26 8.16
N LYS A 98 -8.99 5.25 8.86
CA LYS A 98 -8.66 5.38 10.27
C LYS A 98 -7.54 6.40 10.49
N LYS A 99 -6.50 6.33 9.68
CA LYS A 99 -5.39 7.28 9.76
C LYS A 99 -5.83 8.70 9.45
N LEU A 100 -6.68 8.88 8.46
CA LEU A 100 -7.18 10.21 8.10
C LEU A 100 -8.04 10.79 9.22
N GLN A 101 -8.83 9.97 9.87
CA GLN A 101 -9.62 10.39 11.01
C GLN A 101 -8.72 10.81 12.18
N GLU A 102 -7.67 10.04 12.44
CA GLU A 102 -6.73 10.35 13.50
C GLU A 102 -5.98 11.64 13.25
N GLN A 103 -5.73 11.95 12.00
CA GLN A 103 -5.03 13.18 11.61
C GLN A 103 -5.96 14.38 11.50
N GLY A 104 -7.25 14.16 11.65
CA GLY A 104 -8.21 15.24 11.53
C GLY A 104 -8.48 15.71 10.11
N LEU A 105 -8.04 14.92 9.11
CA LEU A 105 -8.26 15.26 7.71
C LEU A 105 -9.68 14.97 7.27
N ILE A 106 -10.33 14.03 7.95
CA ILE A 106 -11.76 13.76 7.73
C ILE A 106 -12.38 13.55 9.11
N SER A 107 -13.62 13.92 9.25
CA SER A 107 -14.28 13.83 10.55
C SER A 107 -14.98 12.48 10.73
N HIS A 108 -15.50 11.93 9.66
CA HIS A 108 -16.15 10.62 9.73
C HIS A 108 -16.37 10.09 8.32
N LEU A 109 -16.53 8.81 8.23
CA LEU A 109 -16.90 8.16 6.99
C LEU A 109 -17.86 7.03 7.27
#